data_3d3663b190bf67b039474a51d2e9eba7
#
_entry.id   3d3663b190bf67b039474a51d2e9eba7
#
_cell.length_a   1.000
_cell.length_b   1.000
_cell.length_c   1.000
_cell.angle_alpha   90.00
_cell.angle_beta   90.00
_cell.angle_gamma   90.00
#
_symmetry.space_group_name_H-M   'P 1'
#
loop_
_entity.id
_entity.type
_entity.pdbx_description
1 polymer ?
#
loop_
_entity_poly.entity_id
_entity_poly.type
_entity_poly.pdbx_seq_one_letter_code
_entity_poly.pdbx_strand_id
1 'polypeptide(L)'
;MAKMQIKRVGVLSYAKIAAITMAGLGILYGLIYGIFIMIFVGAMAGMGGRNSGPAAGFGIVGGLMVMIIVPIIFGVMGFIGGLIGALIYNLAAGVVGGIELELESTEVSFVPPPQPQQWDAGQYQPGQQQNYPY
;
A
#
# COMPACT_ATOMS: atom_id res chain seq x y z
N MET A 1 8.93 -14.14 -20.84
CA MET A 1 8.40 -12.91 -20.22
C MET A 1 6.89 -12.99 -20.29
N ALA A 2 6.20 -13.12 -19.15
CA ALA A 2 4.75 -13.17 -19.12
C ALA A 2 4.24 -11.72 -18.98
N LYS A 3 3.50 -11.23 -19.98
CA LYS A 3 2.84 -9.93 -19.92
C LYS A 3 1.49 -10.10 -19.22
N MET A 4 1.33 -9.48 -18.08
CA MET A 4 0.06 -9.42 -17.38
C MET A 4 -0.54 -8.01 -17.53
N GLN A 5 -1.84 -7.95 -17.85
CA GLN A 5 -2.57 -6.68 -17.95
C GLN A 5 -3.51 -6.54 -16.75
N ILE A 6 -3.40 -5.43 -16.02
CA ILE A 6 -4.39 -5.07 -15.01
C ILE A 6 -5.56 -4.38 -15.70
N LYS A 7 -6.64 -5.13 -15.92
CA LYS A 7 -7.87 -4.61 -16.57
C LYS A 7 -8.82 -3.93 -15.60
N ARG A 8 -8.75 -4.23 -14.30
CA ARG A 8 -9.64 -3.65 -13.28
C ARG A 8 -8.92 -3.52 -11.94
N VAL A 9 -9.12 -2.38 -11.30
CA VAL A 9 -8.69 -2.11 -9.94
C VAL A 9 -9.90 -2.11 -9.02
N GLY A 10 -9.78 -2.77 -7.88
CA GLY A 10 -10.82 -2.75 -6.86
C GLY A 10 -11.00 -1.34 -6.29
N VAL A 11 -12.14 -0.71 -6.56
CA VAL A 11 -12.43 0.69 -6.23
C VAL A 11 -12.23 0.96 -4.73
N LEU A 12 -12.78 0.11 -3.86
CA LEU A 12 -12.65 0.25 -2.41
C LEU A 12 -11.22 0.01 -1.90
N SER A 13 -10.50 -0.94 -2.50
CA SER A 13 -9.12 -1.23 -2.11
C SER A 13 -8.21 -0.07 -2.46
N TYR A 14 -8.36 0.50 -3.64
CA TYR A 14 -7.61 1.67 -4.08
C TYR A 14 -7.95 2.90 -3.21
N ALA A 15 -9.23 3.14 -2.90
CA ALA A 15 -9.66 4.24 -2.05
C ALA A 15 -9.06 4.16 -0.64
N LYS A 16 -8.98 2.97 -0.04
CA LYS A 16 -8.34 2.77 1.27
C LYS A 16 -6.85 3.10 1.24
N ILE A 17 -6.14 2.64 0.21
CA ILE A 17 -4.71 2.93 0.04
C ILE A 17 -4.50 4.43 -0.14
N ALA A 18 -5.30 5.07 -1.01
CA ALA A 18 -5.24 6.51 -1.23
C ALA A 18 -5.53 7.32 0.05
N ALA A 19 -6.51 6.88 0.86
CA ALA A 19 -6.84 7.50 2.14
C ALA A 19 -5.65 7.44 3.11
N ILE A 20 -5.03 6.28 3.27
CA ILE A 20 -3.88 6.09 4.18
C ILE A 20 -2.69 6.91 3.69
N THR A 21 -2.40 6.91 2.41
CA THR A 21 -1.30 7.68 1.82
C THR A 21 -1.51 9.18 2.03
N MET A 22 -2.73 9.68 1.75
CA MET A 22 -3.06 11.09 1.96
C MET A 22 -3.10 11.47 3.43
N ALA A 23 -3.60 10.61 4.32
CA ALA A 23 -3.53 10.83 5.77
C ALA A 23 -2.07 10.93 6.26
N GLY A 24 -1.17 10.09 5.75
CA GLY A 24 0.27 10.17 6.04
C GLY A 24 0.88 11.50 5.61
N LEU A 25 0.56 11.97 4.41
CA LEU A 25 0.94 13.31 3.96
C LEU A 25 0.30 14.40 4.84
N GLY A 26 -0.96 14.22 5.22
CA GLY A 26 -1.67 15.12 6.13
C GLY A 26 -0.99 15.25 7.50
N ILE A 27 -0.42 14.17 8.04
CA ILE A 27 0.39 14.22 9.28
C ILE A 27 1.62 15.12 9.07
N LEU A 28 2.33 14.94 7.97
CA LEU A 28 3.51 15.76 7.66
C LEU A 28 3.14 17.25 7.55
N TYR A 29 2.13 17.57 6.78
CA TYR A 29 1.64 18.95 6.63
C TYR A 29 1.06 19.48 7.94
N GLY A 30 0.27 18.68 8.66
CA GLY A 30 -0.29 19.05 9.95
C GLY A 30 0.78 19.42 10.98
N LEU A 31 1.87 18.66 11.05
CA LEU A 31 3.01 18.97 11.91
C LEU A 31 3.69 20.28 11.51
N ILE A 32 3.99 20.45 10.22
CA ILE A 32 4.67 21.67 9.73
C ILE A 32 3.81 22.91 10.00
N TYR A 33 2.54 22.89 9.58
CA TYR A 33 1.64 24.02 9.75
C TYR A 33 1.25 24.26 11.21
N GLY A 34 1.05 23.19 11.99
CA GLY A 34 0.73 23.30 13.41
C GLY A 34 1.86 23.96 14.20
N ILE A 35 3.13 23.55 13.97
CA ILE A 35 4.29 24.16 14.57
C ILE A 35 4.42 25.63 14.11
N PHE A 36 4.22 25.90 12.82
CA PHE A 36 4.27 27.26 12.28
C PHE A 36 3.24 28.16 12.95
N ILE A 37 2.00 27.70 13.12
CA ILE A 37 0.95 28.46 13.80
C ILE A 37 1.30 28.72 15.26
N MET A 38 1.83 27.72 15.98
CA MET A 38 2.25 27.87 17.36
C MET A 38 3.32 28.97 17.50
N ILE A 39 4.35 28.91 16.66
CA ILE A 39 5.45 29.87 16.69
C ILE A 39 4.95 31.27 16.27
N PHE A 40 4.22 31.35 15.16
CA PHE A 40 3.80 32.63 14.61
C PHE A 40 2.82 33.35 15.53
N VAL A 41 1.78 32.69 16.01
CA VAL A 41 0.81 33.29 16.93
C VAL A 41 1.44 33.55 18.29
N GLY A 42 2.34 32.68 18.77
CA GLY A 42 3.11 32.90 20.00
C GLY A 42 4.02 34.16 19.92
N ALA A 43 4.69 34.33 18.78
CA ALA A 43 5.55 35.48 18.53
C ALA A 43 4.72 36.78 18.47
N MET A 44 3.61 36.78 17.76
CA MET A 44 2.69 37.91 17.70
C MET A 44 2.09 38.28 19.06
N ALA A 45 1.74 37.27 19.87
CA ALA A 45 1.28 37.48 21.23
C ALA A 45 2.37 38.11 22.11
N GLY A 46 3.64 37.70 21.93
CA GLY A 46 4.77 38.32 22.66
C GLY A 46 5.02 39.79 22.33
N MET A 47 4.65 40.24 21.13
CA MET A 47 4.75 41.66 20.71
C MET A 47 3.57 42.54 21.22
N GLY A 48 2.48 41.93 21.66
CA GLY A 48 1.25 42.63 22.08
C GLY A 48 1.24 43.13 23.53
N GLY A 49 2.31 42.99 24.31
CA GLY A 49 2.43 43.50 25.68
C GLY A 49 1.69 42.68 26.75
N ARG A 50 1.37 43.32 27.89
CA ARG A 50 0.88 42.67 29.11
C ARG A 50 -0.42 41.86 28.99
N ASN A 51 -1.23 42.04 27.94
CA ASN A 51 -2.52 41.37 27.76
C ASN A 51 -2.48 40.19 26.76
N SER A 52 -1.33 39.71 26.37
CA SER A 52 -1.15 38.69 25.32
C SER A 52 -1.28 37.22 25.80
N GLY A 53 -1.50 36.99 27.10
CA GLY A 53 -1.66 35.64 27.64
C GLY A 53 -2.73 34.78 26.93
N PRO A 54 -3.96 35.28 26.72
CA PRO A 54 -4.99 34.54 25.98
C PRO A 54 -4.61 34.24 24.54
N ALA A 55 -3.97 35.20 23.84
CA ALA A 55 -3.54 35.02 22.44
C ALA A 55 -2.49 33.93 22.26
N ALA A 56 -1.54 33.84 23.19
CA ALA A 56 -0.54 32.73 23.18
C ALA A 56 -1.20 31.36 23.37
N GLY A 57 -2.21 31.28 24.24
CA GLY A 57 -3.02 30.06 24.42
C GLY A 57 -3.74 29.66 23.14
N PHE A 58 -4.31 30.60 22.41
CA PHE A 58 -4.96 30.33 21.10
C PHE A 58 -3.97 29.81 20.07
N GLY A 59 -2.72 30.25 20.06
CA GLY A 59 -1.67 29.74 19.19
C GLY A 59 -1.36 28.26 19.44
N ILE A 60 -1.20 27.88 20.70
CA ILE A 60 -0.90 26.51 21.09
C ILE A 60 -2.09 25.59 20.75
N VAL A 61 -3.30 25.96 21.18
CA VAL A 61 -4.50 25.15 20.92
C VAL A 61 -4.78 25.05 19.42
N GLY A 62 -4.68 26.16 18.69
CA GLY A 62 -4.89 26.19 17.25
C GLY A 62 -3.89 25.34 16.50
N GLY A 63 -2.60 25.40 16.86
CA GLY A 63 -1.56 24.58 16.26
C GLY A 63 -1.78 23.09 16.52
N LEU A 64 -2.15 22.70 17.76
CA LEU A 64 -2.50 21.31 18.09
C LEU A 64 -3.74 20.83 17.32
N MET A 65 -4.76 21.67 17.19
CA MET A 65 -5.94 21.34 16.40
C MET A 65 -5.60 21.10 14.93
N VAL A 66 -4.75 21.91 14.33
CA VAL A 66 -4.31 21.74 12.94
C VAL A 66 -3.54 20.41 12.77
N MET A 67 -2.70 20.05 13.72
CA MET A 67 -1.97 18.77 13.69
C MET A 67 -2.90 17.56 13.66
N ILE A 68 -4.08 17.65 14.27
CA ILE A 68 -5.06 16.55 14.34
C ILE A 68 -6.04 16.62 13.16
N ILE A 69 -6.54 17.79 12.84
CA ILE A 69 -7.62 17.97 11.86
C ILE A 69 -7.11 17.77 10.44
N VAL A 70 -5.91 18.28 10.11
CA VAL A 70 -5.35 18.20 8.75
C VAL A 70 -5.18 16.75 8.28
N PRO A 71 -4.61 15.82 9.03
CA PRO A 71 -4.53 14.41 8.62
C PRO A 71 -5.89 13.77 8.34
N ILE A 72 -6.89 14.11 9.15
CA ILE A 72 -8.26 13.59 8.99
C ILE A 72 -8.88 14.08 7.68
N ILE A 73 -8.78 15.38 7.43
CA ILE A 73 -9.29 15.98 6.18
C ILE A 73 -8.59 15.38 4.97
N PHE A 74 -7.26 15.27 5.00
CA PHE A 74 -6.48 14.68 3.92
C PHE A 74 -6.86 13.20 3.71
N GLY A 75 -7.07 12.44 4.77
CA GLY A 75 -7.52 11.04 4.69
C GLY A 75 -8.88 10.90 4.01
N VAL A 76 -9.85 11.75 4.41
CA VAL A 76 -11.19 11.79 3.78
C VAL A 76 -11.11 12.20 2.31
N MET A 77 -10.36 13.24 2.00
CA MET A 77 -10.13 13.66 0.62
C MET A 77 -9.43 12.60 -0.21
N GLY A 78 -8.44 11.93 0.37
CA GLY A 78 -7.76 10.80 -0.26
C GLY A 78 -8.70 9.63 -0.54
N PHE A 79 -9.60 9.33 0.38
CA PHE A 79 -10.61 8.28 0.18
C PHE A 79 -11.55 8.61 -0.99
N ILE A 80 -12.14 9.81 -0.98
CA ILE A 80 -13.06 10.25 -2.04
C ILE A 80 -12.33 10.32 -3.39
N GLY A 81 -11.15 10.94 -3.41
CA GLY A 81 -10.31 11.02 -4.62
C GLY A 81 -9.90 9.64 -5.12
N GLY A 82 -9.61 8.71 -4.23
CA GLY A 82 -9.31 7.32 -4.56
C GLY A 82 -10.49 6.58 -5.17
N LEU A 83 -11.71 6.79 -4.65
CA LEU A 83 -12.93 6.22 -5.27
C LEU A 83 -13.10 6.72 -6.71
N ILE A 84 -13.03 8.04 -6.89
CA ILE A 84 -13.19 8.67 -8.21
C ILE A 84 -12.06 8.22 -9.16
N GLY A 85 -10.83 8.24 -8.69
CA GLY A 85 -9.67 7.81 -9.48
C GLY A 85 -9.76 6.37 -9.96
N ALA A 86 -10.20 5.46 -9.08
CA ALA A 86 -10.40 4.05 -9.45
C ALA A 86 -11.53 3.87 -10.47
N LEU A 87 -12.61 4.65 -10.36
CA LEU A 87 -13.69 4.62 -11.34
C LEU A 87 -13.22 5.12 -12.71
N ILE A 88 -12.51 6.24 -12.74
CA ILE A 88 -11.93 6.80 -13.98
C ILE A 88 -10.96 5.81 -14.59
N TYR A 89 -10.07 5.20 -13.77
CA TYR A 89 -9.14 4.19 -14.26
C TYR A 89 -9.86 3.00 -14.90
N ASN A 90 -10.90 2.48 -14.23
CA ASN A 90 -11.64 1.32 -14.75
C ASN A 90 -12.38 1.64 -16.06
N LEU A 91 -12.87 2.88 -16.22
CA LEU A 91 -13.45 3.34 -17.48
C LEU A 91 -12.36 3.46 -18.57
N ALA A 92 -11.25 4.10 -18.26
CA ALA A 92 -10.14 4.30 -19.20
C ALA A 92 -9.52 2.96 -19.63
N ALA A 93 -9.32 2.03 -18.68
CA ALA A 93 -8.80 0.70 -18.97
C ALA A 93 -9.70 -0.13 -19.89
N GLY A 94 -11.02 0.15 -19.86
CA GLY A 94 -11.98 -0.46 -20.78
C GLY A 94 -11.85 0.02 -22.23
N VAL A 95 -11.33 1.24 -22.46
CA VAL A 95 -11.20 1.88 -23.77
C VAL A 95 -9.79 1.76 -24.33
N VAL A 96 -8.76 2.00 -23.50
CA VAL A 96 -7.35 2.10 -23.92
C VAL A 96 -6.60 0.78 -23.75
N GLY A 97 -7.16 -0.19 -23.03
CA GLY A 97 -6.43 -1.37 -22.55
C GLY A 97 -5.77 -1.07 -21.19
N GLY A 98 -5.72 -2.07 -20.31
CA GLY A 98 -5.14 -1.91 -18.97
C GLY A 98 -3.63 -1.66 -18.99
N ILE A 99 -3.06 -1.33 -17.83
CA ILE A 99 -1.61 -1.17 -17.67
C ILE A 99 -0.92 -2.52 -17.89
N GLU A 100 0.01 -2.57 -18.85
CA GLU A 100 0.86 -3.73 -19.07
C GLU A 100 1.95 -3.76 -17.99
N LEU A 101 1.99 -4.84 -17.21
CA LEU A 101 3.08 -5.11 -16.28
C LEU A 101 3.99 -6.16 -16.91
N GLU A 102 5.22 -5.80 -17.17
CA GLU A 102 6.28 -6.76 -17.44
C GLU A 102 6.76 -7.31 -16.09
N LEU A 103 6.33 -8.53 -15.78
CA LEU A 103 6.86 -9.25 -14.63
C LEU A 103 8.17 -9.91 -15.07
N GLU A 104 9.28 -9.37 -14.61
CA GLU A 104 10.54 -10.07 -14.61
C GLU A 104 10.40 -11.21 -13.59
N SER A 105 10.10 -12.42 -14.11
CA SER A 105 10.10 -13.61 -13.26
C SER A 105 11.55 -13.83 -12.82
N THR A 106 11.88 -13.40 -11.61
CA THR A 106 12.98 -14.02 -10.89
C THR A 106 12.55 -15.46 -10.71
N GLU A 107 12.99 -16.32 -11.63
CA GLU A 107 12.81 -17.75 -11.49
C GLU A 107 13.52 -18.20 -10.21
N VAL A 108 12.77 -18.22 -9.11
CA VAL A 108 13.08 -19.18 -8.07
C VAL A 108 12.80 -20.53 -8.72
N SER A 109 13.85 -21.15 -9.24
CA SER A 109 13.79 -22.52 -9.73
C SER A 109 13.20 -23.37 -8.60
N PHE A 110 11.89 -23.56 -8.67
CA PHE A 110 11.24 -24.56 -7.85
C PHE A 110 11.70 -25.90 -8.40
N VAL A 111 12.78 -26.41 -7.85
CA VAL A 111 13.19 -27.78 -8.08
C VAL A 111 12.12 -28.64 -7.40
N PRO A 112 11.21 -29.29 -8.15
CA PRO A 112 10.25 -30.17 -7.52
C PRO A 112 11.03 -31.23 -6.74
N PRO A 113 10.60 -31.57 -5.52
CA PRO A 113 11.23 -32.64 -4.77
C PRO A 113 11.26 -33.88 -5.65
N PRO A 114 12.36 -34.66 -5.64
CA PRO A 114 12.47 -35.90 -6.43
C PRO A 114 11.24 -36.74 -6.13
N GLN A 115 10.46 -37.02 -7.17
CA GLN A 115 9.31 -37.92 -7.04
C GLN A 115 9.85 -39.24 -6.49
N PRO A 116 9.22 -39.79 -5.44
CA PRO A 116 9.58 -41.12 -4.99
C PRO A 116 9.48 -42.04 -6.20
N GLN A 117 10.60 -42.69 -6.55
CA GLN A 117 10.62 -43.67 -7.60
C GLN A 117 9.50 -44.68 -7.30
N GLN A 118 8.46 -44.66 -8.13
CA GLN A 118 7.48 -45.74 -8.13
C GLN A 118 8.28 -46.99 -8.43
N TRP A 119 8.49 -47.79 -7.41
CA TRP A 119 8.98 -49.13 -7.58
C TRP A 119 7.99 -49.85 -8.49
N ASP A 120 8.43 -50.12 -9.70
CA ASP A 120 7.63 -50.79 -10.69
C ASP A 120 7.41 -52.24 -10.16
N ALA A 121 6.28 -52.45 -9.48
CA ALA A 121 5.88 -53.75 -8.95
C ALA A 121 5.56 -54.74 -10.07
N GLY A 122 5.79 -54.39 -11.34
CA GLY A 122 5.54 -55.19 -12.52
C GLY A 122 6.72 -56.08 -12.98
N GLN A 123 7.91 -55.96 -12.37
CA GLN A 123 9.06 -56.75 -12.79
C GLN A 123 9.39 -57.93 -11.84
N TYR A 124 8.48 -58.31 -10.95
CA TYR A 124 8.63 -59.57 -10.26
C TYR A 124 8.09 -60.66 -11.16
N GLN A 125 8.94 -61.20 -12.07
CA GLN A 125 8.67 -62.47 -12.76
C GLN A 125 9.09 -63.61 -11.84
N PRO A 126 8.14 -64.32 -11.19
CA PRO A 126 8.44 -65.55 -10.49
C PRO A 126 8.52 -66.69 -11.53
N GLY A 127 9.72 -67.07 -11.98
CA GLY A 127 9.82 -68.21 -12.90
C GLY A 127 11.14 -68.48 -13.61
N GLN A 128 12.25 -67.78 -13.29
CA GLN A 128 13.56 -68.29 -13.78
C GLN A 128 14.26 -69.04 -12.68
N GLN A 129 13.93 -70.36 -12.62
CA GLN A 129 14.77 -71.30 -11.96
C GLN A 129 16.08 -71.39 -12.76
N GLN A 130 17.17 -70.84 -12.23
CA GLN A 130 18.50 -71.07 -12.71
C GLN A 130 18.85 -72.50 -12.40
N ASN A 131 18.86 -73.35 -13.44
CA ASN A 131 19.34 -74.63 -13.42
C ASN A 131 20.90 -74.63 -13.30
N TYR A 132 21.44 -74.91 -12.14
CA TYR A 132 22.87 -75.08 -11.95
C TYR A 132 23.20 -76.54 -12.31
N PRO A 133 24.08 -76.83 -13.33
CA PRO A 133 24.59 -78.16 -13.56
C PRO A 133 25.68 -78.44 -12.54
N TYR A 134 25.64 -79.62 -11.97
CA TYR A 134 26.69 -80.24 -11.11
C TYR A 134 27.97 -80.54 -11.89
#